data_3cd886edf6783bbdc6d8935cfe1437ad
#
_entry.id   3cd886edf6783bbdc6d8935cfe1437ad
#
_cell.length_a   1.000
_cell.length_b   1.000
_cell.length_c   1.000
_cell.angle_alpha   90.00
_cell.angle_beta   90.00
_cell.angle_gamma   90.00
#
_symmetry.space_group_name_H-M   'P 1'
#
loop_
_entity.id
_entity.type
_entity.pdbx_description
1 polymer ?
#
loop_
_entity_poly.entity_id
_entity_poly.type
_entity_poly.pdbx_seq_one_letter_code
_entity_poly.pdbx_strand_id
1 'polypeptide(L)'
;DLGFPYVCFKPGTVDQIRQVVRIAKAVAPVKVLIEVEGGSAGGHHSWESLDDLLLSTYAEVREQANLVLVVGGGIGTPERGADYITGEWSAEYGRPLMPVDGVLVGTAVMTAKEAHTSPEVKQMLVNTPGIPAKGADVDPFAPLGEQWVPSGQAKGGVTSGLSHLHADIYELENSSARCGRLL
;
A
#
# COMPACT_ATOMS: atom_id res chain seq x y z
N ASP A 1 27.55 10.55 -6.89
CA ASP A 1 26.62 10.38 -8.02
C ASP A 1 26.74 8.96 -8.56
N LEU A 2 25.66 8.16 -8.43
CA LEU A 2 25.61 6.76 -8.87
C LEU A 2 25.07 6.61 -10.31
N GLY A 3 24.77 7.72 -10.98
CA GLY A 3 24.29 7.72 -12.37
C GLY A 3 22.86 7.23 -12.57
N PHE A 4 22.08 7.01 -11.50
CA PHE A 4 20.67 6.66 -11.64
C PHE A 4 19.85 7.88 -12.10
N PRO A 5 19.02 7.74 -13.15
CA PRO A 5 18.23 8.86 -13.67
C PRO A 5 17.08 9.26 -12.73
N TYR A 6 16.59 8.32 -11.92
CA TYR A 6 15.49 8.52 -10.99
C TYR A 6 15.71 7.76 -9.69
N VAL A 7 15.11 8.27 -8.61
CA VAL A 7 15.07 7.60 -7.31
C VAL A 7 13.61 7.49 -6.90
N CYS A 8 13.22 6.31 -6.41
CA CYS A 8 11.89 6.06 -5.85
C CYS A 8 12.03 5.74 -4.37
N PHE A 9 11.24 6.41 -3.55
CA PHE A 9 11.08 6.11 -2.13
C PHE A 9 9.70 5.50 -1.89
N LYS A 10 9.63 4.53 -0.97
CA LYS A 10 8.40 3.85 -0.57
C LYS A 10 8.09 4.13 0.91
N PRO A 11 7.54 5.31 1.24
CA PRO A 11 7.12 5.63 2.60
C PRO A 11 5.76 5.02 2.93
N GLY A 12 5.58 4.59 4.18
CA GLY A 12 4.33 4.06 4.72
C GLY A 12 3.83 4.82 5.97
N THR A 13 4.45 5.95 6.32
CA THR A 13 4.00 6.82 7.42
C THR A 13 4.05 8.29 7.03
N VAL A 14 3.25 9.13 7.70
CA VAL A 14 3.25 10.57 7.49
C VAL A 14 4.64 11.17 7.62
N ASP A 15 5.41 10.77 8.63
CA ASP A 15 6.76 11.30 8.86
C ASP A 15 7.74 10.90 7.76
N GLN A 16 7.65 9.67 7.26
CA GLN A 16 8.46 9.21 6.13
C GLN A 16 8.10 9.97 4.84
N ILE A 17 6.80 10.22 4.57
CA ILE A 17 6.37 11.02 3.43
C ILE A 17 6.97 12.43 3.51
N ARG A 18 6.87 13.09 4.66
CA ARG A 18 7.47 14.41 4.89
C ARG A 18 8.99 14.41 4.73
N GLN A 19 9.65 13.30 5.09
CA GLN A 19 11.08 13.14 4.84
C GLN A 19 11.38 13.16 3.33
N VAL A 20 10.59 12.44 2.52
CA VAL A 20 10.75 12.43 1.05
C VAL A 20 10.47 13.82 0.45
N VAL A 21 9.47 14.53 0.95
CA VAL A 21 9.19 15.92 0.55
C VAL A 21 10.41 16.82 0.80
N ARG A 22 11.05 16.71 1.97
CA ARG A 22 12.29 17.45 2.28
C ARG A 22 13.44 17.09 1.34
N ILE A 23 13.60 15.80 1.01
CA ILE A 23 14.61 15.34 0.05
C ILE A 23 14.33 15.92 -1.33
N ALA A 24 13.10 15.82 -1.83
CA ALA A 24 12.71 16.35 -3.13
C ALA A 24 13.00 17.85 -3.25
N LYS A 25 12.65 18.62 -2.20
CA LYS A 25 12.95 20.05 -2.13
C LYS A 25 14.44 20.34 -2.23
N ALA A 26 15.27 19.57 -1.54
CA ALA A 26 16.72 19.76 -1.50
C ALA A 26 17.41 19.45 -2.83
N VAL A 27 16.84 18.54 -3.66
CA VAL A 27 17.43 18.09 -4.93
C VAL A 27 16.74 18.65 -6.18
N ALA A 28 15.80 19.60 -6.00
CA ALA A 28 15.11 20.21 -7.13
C ALA A 28 16.10 20.81 -8.13
N PRO A 29 15.87 20.67 -9.45
CA PRO A 29 14.67 20.16 -10.13
C PRO A 29 14.68 18.66 -10.44
N VAL A 30 15.57 17.85 -9.83
CA VAL A 30 15.67 16.43 -10.08
C VAL A 30 14.35 15.74 -9.72
N LYS A 31 13.82 14.91 -10.63
CA LYS A 31 12.58 14.17 -10.40
C LYS A 31 12.78 13.09 -9.34
N VAL A 32 11.89 13.04 -8.38
CA VAL A 32 11.82 12.04 -7.31
C VAL A 32 10.46 11.35 -7.37
N LEU A 33 10.45 10.03 -7.40
CA LEU A 33 9.22 9.26 -7.27
C LEU A 33 8.97 8.99 -5.79
N ILE A 34 7.73 9.17 -5.38
CA ILE A 34 7.24 8.77 -4.06
C ILE A 34 6.11 7.78 -4.24
N GLU A 35 6.32 6.54 -3.82
CA GLU A 35 5.29 5.50 -3.80
C GLU A 35 4.77 5.38 -2.37
N VAL A 36 3.60 5.98 -2.11
CA VAL A 36 2.96 5.91 -0.80
C VAL A 36 2.23 4.58 -0.68
N GLU A 37 2.64 3.76 0.27
CA GLU A 37 2.06 2.44 0.48
C GLU A 37 1.24 2.38 1.76
N GLY A 38 -0.04 1.99 1.60
CA GLY A 38 -0.97 1.80 2.71
C GLY A 38 -0.86 0.43 3.37
N GLY A 39 -1.51 0.29 4.51
CA GLY A 39 -1.52 -0.93 5.31
C GLY A 39 -2.28 -2.12 4.73
N SER A 40 -3.00 -1.95 3.62
CA SER A 40 -3.67 -3.06 2.91
C SER A 40 -2.78 -3.73 1.86
N ALA A 41 -1.49 -3.42 1.83
CA ALA A 41 -0.55 -4.02 0.90
C ALA A 41 -0.24 -5.48 1.26
N GLY A 42 -0.16 -6.35 0.25
CA GLY A 42 0.44 -7.67 0.41
C GLY A 42 1.97 -7.58 0.51
N GLY A 43 2.60 -8.43 1.30
CA GLY A 43 4.02 -8.32 1.62
C GLY A 43 4.27 -7.27 2.71
N HIS A 44 5.38 -6.55 2.62
CA HIS A 44 5.66 -5.44 3.53
C HIS A 44 4.59 -4.35 3.39
N HIS A 45 4.02 -3.94 4.51
CA HIS A 45 2.93 -2.96 4.56
C HIS A 45 3.15 -1.94 5.67
N SER A 46 2.41 -0.83 5.59
CA SER A 46 2.33 0.13 6.68
C SER A 46 1.20 -0.23 7.66
N TRP A 47 1.11 0.53 8.76
CA TRP A 47 0.01 0.42 9.73
C TRP A 47 -1.05 1.50 9.54
N GLU A 48 -0.82 2.45 8.64
CA GLU A 48 -1.73 3.55 8.35
C GLU A 48 -2.51 3.25 7.06
N SER A 49 -3.76 3.69 6.98
CA SER A 49 -4.52 3.55 5.74
C SER A 49 -3.93 4.46 4.65
N LEU A 50 -4.00 4.03 3.39
CA LEU A 50 -3.52 4.84 2.27
C LEU A 50 -4.23 6.19 2.21
N ASP A 51 -5.55 6.20 2.41
CA ASP A 51 -6.33 7.42 2.37
C ASP A 51 -5.94 8.40 3.49
N ASP A 52 -5.71 7.91 4.73
CA ASP A 52 -5.28 8.76 5.85
C ASP A 52 -3.89 9.36 5.61
N LEU A 53 -2.96 8.58 5.03
CA LEU A 53 -1.64 9.06 4.62
C LEU A 53 -1.76 10.20 3.61
N LEU A 54 -2.58 10.02 2.57
CA LEU A 54 -2.80 11.01 1.53
C LEU A 54 -3.52 12.25 2.07
N LEU A 55 -4.61 12.09 2.82
CA LEU A 55 -5.34 13.21 3.43
C LEU A 55 -4.44 14.09 4.28
N SER A 56 -3.45 13.48 4.94
CA SER A 56 -2.52 14.19 5.83
C SER A 56 -1.37 14.89 5.11
N THR A 57 -1.01 14.46 3.89
CA THR A 57 0.25 14.87 3.25
C THR A 57 0.12 15.36 1.81
N TYR A 58 -1.04 15.17 1.18
CA TYR A 58 -1.23 15.46 -0.25
C TYR A 58 -0.82 16.88 -0.65
N ALA A 59 -1.24 17.89 0.12
CA ALA A 59 -0.89 19.28 -0.17
C ALA A 59 0.63 19.50 -0.16
N GLU A 60 1.31 18.96 0.88
CA GLU A 60 2.77 19.08 1.01
C GLU A 60 3.50 18.41 -0.18
N VAL A 61 3.00 17.25 -0.63
CA VAL A 61 3.54 16.52 -1.79
C VAL A 61 3.33 17.34 -3.08
N ARG A 62 2.13 17.91 -3.28
CA ARG A 62 1.79 18.66 -4.50
C ARG A 62 2.43 20.05 -4.59
N GLU A 63 2.92 20.60 -3.48
CA GLU A 63 3.77 21.79 -3.49
C GLU A 63 5.13 21.55 -4.17
N GLN A 64 5.57 20.30 -4.30
CA GLN A 64 6.85 19.97 -4.92
C GLN A 64 6.67 19.53 -6.38
N ALA A 65 6.93 20.45 -7.33
CA ALA A 65 6.76 20.19 -8.77
C ALA A 65 7.66 19.05 -9.34
N ASN A 66 8.67 18.64 -8.60
CA ASN A 66 9.57 17.56 -8.96
C ASN A 66 9.22 16.21 -8.29
N LEU A 67 8.16 16.13 -7.47
CA LEU A 67 7.63 14.86 -6.97
C LEU A 67 6.63 14.26 -7.95
N VAL A 68 6.77 12.95 -8.19
CA VAL A 68 5.80 12.11 -8.91
C VAL A 68 5.15 11.20 -7.88
N LEU A 69 3.86 11.37 -7.64
CA LEU A 69 3.10 10.66 -6.62
C LEU A 69 2.49 9.37 -7.19
N VAL A 70 2.99 8.26 -6.73
CA VAL A 70 2.44 6.92 -6.98
C VAL A 70 1.85 6.40 -5.68
N VAL A 71 0.78 5.63 -5.74
CA VAL A 71 0.15 5.03 -4.56
C VAL A 71 -0.02 3.53 -4.73
N GLY A 72 0.11 2.79 -3.62
CA GLY A 72 0.00 1.34 -3.59
C GLY A 72 -0.61 0.83 -2.29
N GLY A 73 -0.92 -0.46 -2.30
CA GLY A 73 -1.54 -1.14 -1.15
C GLY A 73 -3.05 -1.27 -1.25
N GLY A 74 -3.53 -2.50 -1.47
CA GLY A 74 -4.96 -2.81 -1.56
C GLY A 74 -5.66 -2.40 -2.85
N ILE A 75 -4.94 -1.95 -3.88
CA ILE A 75 -5.51 -1.62 -5.19
C ILE A 75 -5.65 -2.91 -6.00
N GLY A 76 -6.84 -3.53 -5.92
CA GLY A 76 -7.11 -4.83 -6.55
C GLY A 76 -8.10 -4.78 -7.72
N THR A 77 -8.76 -3.63 -7.95
CA THR A 77 -9.75 -3.47 -9.04
C THR A 77 -9.43 -2.26 -9.90
N PRO A 78 -9.86 -2.27 -11.19
CA PRO A 78 -9.70 -1.13 -12.09
C PRO A 78 -10.38 0.14 -11.56
N GLU A 79 -11.56 -0.01 -10.94
CA GLU A 79 -12.33 1.11 -10.39
C GLU A 79 -11.54 1.82 -9.29
N ARG A 80 -11.00 1.04 -8.31
CA ARG A 80 -10.20 1.63 -7.24
C ARG A 80 -8.94 2.31 -7.77
N GLY A 81 -8.32 1.75 -8.80
CA GLY A 81 -7.20 2.40 -9.50
C GLY A 81 -7.60 3.71 -10.16
N ALA A 82 -8.75 3.72 -10.85
CA ALA A 82 -9.28 4.91 -11.49
C ALA A 82 -9.63 6.01 -10.48
N ASP A 83 -10.24 5.68 -9.34
CA ASP A 83 -10.57 6.63 -8.28
C ASP A 83 -9.34 7.41 -7.80
N TYR A 84 -8.21 6.73 -7.63
CA TYR A 84 -6.95 7.41 -7.27
C TYR A 84 -6.41 8.29 -8.39
N ILE A 85 -6.39 7.79 -9.63
CA ILE A 85 -5.90 8.56 -10.78
C ILE A 85 -6.76 9.82 -11.04
N THR A 86 -8.08 9.71 -10.93
CA THR A 86 -8.99 10.85 -11.11
C THR A 86 -9.08 11.74 -9.88
N GLY A 87 -8.74 11.23 -8.72
CA GLY A 87 -8.87 11.91 -7.44
C GLY A 87 -10.26 11.78 -6.80
N GLU A 88 -11.15 10.98 -7.38
CA GLU A 88 -12.52 10.79 -6.88
C GLU A 88 -12.56 10.12 -5.49
N TRP A 89 -11.53 9.34 -5.14
CA TRP A 89 -11.39 8.72 -3.82
C TRP A 89 -11.54 9.71 -2.65
N SER A 90 -11.14 10.97 -2.84
CA SER A 90 -11.16 11.99 -1.78
C SER A 90 -12.57 12.59 -1.54
N ALA A 91 -13.51 12.37 -2.45
CA ALA A 91 -14.87 12.91 -2.35
C ALA A 91 -15.65 12.35 -1.15
N GLU A 92 -15.43 11.09 -0.79
CA GLU A 92 -16.05 10.47 0.39
C GLU A 92 -15.64 11.14 1.72
N TYR A 93 -14.49 11.85 1.72
CA TYR A 93 -13.98 12.63 2.86
C TYR A 93 -14.36 14.11 2.77
N GLY A 94 -15.25 14.50 1.83
CA GLY A 94 -15.64 15.89 1.61
C GLY A 94 -14.48 16.79 1.14
N ARG A 95 -13.50 16.22 0.45
CA ARG A 95 -12.34 16.95 -0.09
C ARG A 95 -12.52 17.23 -1.58
N PRO A 96 -11.84 18.26 -2.13
CA PRO A 96 -11.68 18.41 -3.57
C PRO A 96 -11.02 17.18 -4.18
N LEU A 97 -11.14 17.00 -5.50
CA LEU A 97 -10.45 15.92 -6.20
C LEU A 97 -8.94 15.95 -5.94
N MET A 98 -8.39 14.82 -5.55
CA MET A 98 -6.98 14.67 -5.18
C MET A 98 -6.31 13.60 -6.06
N PRO A 99 -6.08 13.88 -7.37
CA PRO A 99 -5.52 12.91 -8.30
C PRO A 99 -4.07 12.56 -7.96
N VAL A 100 -3.69 11.31 -8.22
CA VAL A 100 -2.29 10.85 -8.16
C VAL A 100 -1.73 10.65 -9.56
N ASP A 101 -0.40 10.55 -9.69
CA ASP A 101 0.27 10.41 -10.99
C ASP A 101 0.35 8.96 -11.46
N GLY A 102 0.19 8.00 -10.54
CA GLY A 102 0.23 6.59 -10.86
C GLY A 102 -0.28 5.70 -9.73
N VAL A 103 -0.60 4.46 -10.06
CA VAL A 103 -0.95 3.42 -9.10
C VAL A 103 -0.03 2.22 -9.26
N LEU A 104 0.34 1.60 -8.13
CA LEU A 104 1.10 0.36 -8.09
C LEU A 104 0.16 -0.78 -7.74
N VAL A 105 0.11 -1.78 -8.62
CA VAL A 105 -0.72 -2.98 -8.44
C VAL A 105 0.19 -4.18 -8.26
N GLY A 106 0.19 -4.77 -7.07
CA GLY A 106 1.03 -5.90 -6.69
C GLY A 106 0.29 -7.24 -6.78
N THR A 107 -0.36 -7.63 -5.69
CA THR A 107 -0.97 -8.96 -5.53
C THR A 107 -1.98 -9.31 -6.64
N ALA A 108 -2.79 -8.35 -7.09
CA ALA A 108 -3.79 -8.62 -8.12
C ALA A 108 -3.18 -9.08 -9.45
N VAL A 109 -2.01 -8.56 -9.85
CA VAL A 109 -1.35 -8.97 -11.09
C VAL A 109 -0.75 -10.38 -11.01
N MET A 110 -0.54 -10.93 -9.82
CA MET A 110 -0.10 -12.30 -9.64
C MET A 110 -1.15 -13.32 -10.13
N THR A 111 -2.42 -12.93 -10.19
CA THR A 111 -3.52 -13.77 -10.69
C THR A 111 -3.70 -13.70 -12.20
N ALA A 112 -3.01 -12.81 -12.90
CA ALA A 112 -3.10 -12.67 -14.34
C ALA A 112 -2.68 -13.97 -15.06
N LYS A 113 -3.26 -14.24 -16.23
CA LYS A 113 -2.96 -15.45 -17.00
C LYS A 113 -1.47 -15.53 -17.35
N GLU A 114 -0.87 -14.40 -17.66
CA GLU A 114 0.51 -14.22 -18.07
C GLU A 114 1.51 -14.32 -16.91
N ALA A 115 1.04 -14.18 -15.66
CA ALA A 115 1.92 -14.29 -14.50
C ALA A 115 2.41 -15.73 -14.32
N HIS A 116 3.67 -15.89 -13.94
CA HIS A 116 4.29 -17.20 -13.69
C HIS A 116 3.92 -17.79 -12.33
N THR A 117 3.02 -17.18 -11.59
CA THR A 117 2.43 -17.72 -10.36
C THR A 117 1.75 -19.07 -10.64
N SER A 118 1.96 -20.08 -9.80
CA SER A 118 1.37 -21.39 -10.01
C SER A 118 -0.17 -21.32 -9.99
N PRO A 119 -0.87 -22.19 -10.73
CA PRO A 119 -2.34 -22.22 -10.74
C PRO A 119 -2.96 -22.34 -9.34
N GLU A 120 -2.35 -23.13 -8.46
CA GLU A 120 -2.82 -23.35 -7.09
C GLU A 120 -2.75 -22.03 -6.29
N VAL A 121 -1.63 -21.29 -6.40
CA VAL A 121 -1.46 -20.00 -5.71
C VAL A 121 -2.42 -18.95 -6.28
N LYS A 122 -2.61 -18.92 -7.61
CA LYS A 122 -3.62 -18.04 -8.22
C LYS A 122 -5.01 -18.31 -7.66
N GLN A 123 -5.38 -19.58 -7.56
CA GLN A 123 -6.68 -19.97 -7.02
C GLN A 123 -6.81 -19.60 -5.55
N MET A 124 -5.75 -19.79 -4.75
CA MET A 124 -5.72 -19.34 -3.35
C MET A 124 -5.92 -17.83 -3.24
N LEU A 125 -5.20 -17.03 -4.05
CA LEU A 125 -5.34 -15.57 -4.07
C LEU A 125 -6.77 -15.14 -4.38
N VAL A 126 -7.41 -15.77 -5.38
CA VAL A 126 -8.79 -15.44 -5.78
C VAL A 126 -9.80 -15.82 -4.70
N ASN A 127 -9.57 -16.95 -4.00
CA ASN A 127 -10.49 -17.46 -2.97
C ASN A 127 -10.27 -16.85 -1.59
N THR A 128 -9.17 -16.12 -1.38
CA THR A 128 -8.86 -15.50 -0.08
C THR A 128 -9.67 -14.23 0.10
N PRO A 129 -10.54 -14.14 1.12
CA PRO A 129 -11.33 -12.94 1.38
C PRO A 129 -10.47 -11.70 1.63
N GLY A 130 -9.26 -11.91 2.19
CA GLY A 130 -8.37 -10.83 2.53
C GLY A 130 -8.77 -10.09 3.81
N ILE A 131 -8.06 -8.99 4.07
CA ILE A 131 -8.37 -8.09 5.17
C ILE A 131 -9.44 -7.12 4.66
N PRO A 132 -10.58 -6.94 5.36
CA PRO A 132 -11.64 -6.03 4.92
C PRO A 132 -11.09 -4.62 4.68
N ALA A 133 -11.45 -4.03 3.55
CA ALA A 133 -11.17 -2.62 3.31
C ALA A 133 -11.98 -1.76 4.29
N LYS A 134 -11.43 -0.59 4.66
CA LYS A 134 -12.15 0.42 5.43
C LYS A 134 -13.49 0.72 4.73
N GLY A 135 -14.61 0.56 5.44
CA GLY A 135 -15.94 0.86 4.92
C GLY A 135 -16.85 -0.32 4.58
N ALA A 136 -16.33 -1.56 4.50
CA ALA A 136 -17.17 -2.75 4.34
C ALA A 136 -17.49 -3.32 5.73
N ASP A 137 -18.64 -3.01 6.29
CA ASP A 137 -19.17 -3.52 7.58
C ASP A 137 -18.23 -3.40 8.80
N VAL A 138 -17.27 -2.49 8.75
CA VAL A 138 -16.36 -2.22 9.86
C VAL A 138 -16.87 -0.99 10.59
N ASP A 139 -16.98 -1.09 11.92
CA ASP A 139 -17.30 0.06 12.77
C ASP A 139 -16.31 1.22 12.45
N PRO A 140 -16.79 2.37 11.94
CA PRO A 140 -15.91 3.51 11.62
C PRO A 140 -15.18 4.07 12.84
N PHE A 141 -15.62 3.69 14.06
CA PHE A 141 -15.00 4.07 15.32
C PHE A 141 -14.15 2.95 15.93
N ALA A 142 -14.04 1.78 15.27
CA ALA A 142 -13.16 0.73 15.74
C ALA A 142 -11.70 1.24 15.73
N PRO A 143 -10.91 0.95 16.77
CA PRO A 143 -9.50 1.27 16.79
C PRO A 143 -8.82 0.72 15.54
N LEU A 144 -7.92 1.49 14.93
CA LEU A 144 -7.20 1.09 13.71
C LEU A 144 -6.59 -0.32 13.81
N GLY A 145 -6.21 -0.75 15.03
CA GLY A 145 -5.68 -2.08 15.31
C GLY A 145 -6.65 -3.25 15.04
N GLU A 146 -7.98 -3.02 14.96
CA GLU A 146 -8.93 -4.08 14.63
C GLU A 146 -9.07 -4.32 13.13
N GLN A 147 -8.62 -3.41 12.31
CA GLN A 147 -8.63 -3.51 10.84
C GLN A 147 -7.42 -4.30 10.30
N TRP A 148 -6.41 -4.54 11.13
CA TRP A 148 -5.15 -5.18 10.74
C TRP A 148 -5.02 -6.55 11.36
N VAL A 149 -4.19 -7.40 10.73
CA VAL A 149 -3.79 -8.67 11.32
C VAL A 149 -2.53 -8.43 12.14
N PRO A 150 -2.59 -8.54 13.48
CA PRO A 150 -1.40 -8.39 14.32
C PRO A 150 -0.33 -9.41 13.96
N SER A 151 0.94 -9.04 14.16
CA SER A 151 2.09 -9.93 13.92
C SER A 151 1.91 -11.29 14.61
N GLY A 152 2.15 -12.37 13.89
CA GLY A 152 1.97 -13.74 14.36
C GLY A 152 0.53 -14.25 14.35
N GLN A 153 -0.45 -13.48 13.83
CA GLN A 153 -1.85 -13.88 13.74
C GLN A 153 -2.29 -14.09 12.29
N ALA A 154 -3.49 -14.66 12.14
CA ALA A 154 -4.14 -14.87 10.85
C ALA A 154 -5.59 -14.40 10.90
N LYS A 155 -6.06 -13.77 9.81
CA LYS A 155 -7.45 -13.31 9.64
C LYS A 155 -7.79 -13.28 8.14
N GLY A 156 -8.97 -13.76 7.77
CA GLY A 156 -9.46 -13.71 6.38
C GLY A 156 -8.57 -14.43 5.36
N GLY A 157 -7.81 -15.45 5.80
CA GLY A 157 -6.87 -16.19 4.95
C GLY A 157 -5.52 -15.49 4.76
N VAL A 158 -5.26 -14.42 5.52
CA VAL A 158 -3.99 -13.69 5.53
C VAL A 158 -3.31 -13.87 6.86
N THR A 159 -2.02 -14.14 6.86
CA THR A 159 -1.14 -14.15 8.04
C THR A 159 -0.27 -12.90 8.06
N SER A 160 -0.01 -12.40 9.26
CA SER A 160 1.00 -11.36 9.50
C SER A 160 2.23 -11.98 10.15
N GLY A 161 3.40 -11.70 9.64
CA GLY A 161 4.68 -12.15 10.16
C GLY A 161 5.71 -11.01 10.18
N LEU A 162 6.87 -11.28 10.79
CA LEU A 162 8.02 -10.37 10.74
C LEU A 162 9.01 -10.84 9.69
N SER A 163 9.44 -9.93 8.84
CA SER A 163 10.54 -10.17 7.91
C SER A 163 11.89 -10.11 8.62
N HIS A 164 12.96 -10.53 7.93
CA HIS A 164 14.33 -10.35 8.43
C HIS A 164 14.73 -8.87 8.66
N LEU A 165 13.97 -7.94 8.10
CA LEU A 165 14.16 -6.50 8.31
C LEU A 165 13.37 -5.97 9.52
N HIS A 166 12.77 -6.86 10.32
CA HIS A 166 11.88 -6.52 11.41
C HIS A 166 10.69 -5.62 11.01
N ALA A 167 10.24 -5.78 9.76
CA ALA A 167 9.03 -5.14 9.25
C ALA A 167 7.92 -6.17 9.09
N ASP A 168 6.68 -5.75 9.37
CA ASP A 168 5.53 -6.63 9.22
C ASP A 168 5.25 -6.91 7.75
N ILE A 169 4.89 -8.18 7.46
CA ILE A 169 4.53 -8.65 6.12
C ILE A 169 3.22 -9.42 6.17
N TYR A 170 2.38 -9.22 5.15
CA TYR A 170 1.20 -10.03 4.90
C TYR A 170 1.48 -11.11 3.87
N GLU A 171 1.10 -12.34 4.21
CA GLU A 171 1.23 -13.51 3.37
C GLU A 171 -0.10 -14.28 3.33
N LEU A 172 -0.31 -15.08 2.28
CA LEU A 172 -1.42 -16.01 2.26
C LEU A 172 -1.27 -17.03 3.40
N GLU A 173 -2.37 -17.31 4.11
CA GLU A 173 -2.40 -18.37 5.10
C GLU A 173 -2.30 -19.73 4.40
N ASN A 174 -1.18 -20.41 4.58
CA ASN A 174 -0.89 -21.73 4.03
C ASN A 174 -0.13 -22.61 5.02
N SER A 175 0.10 -23.89 4.65
CA SER A 175 0.82 -24.82 5.51
C SER A 175 2.27 -24.41 5.79
N SER A 176 2.92 -23.74 4.84
CA SER A 176 4.30 -23.25 4.98
C SER A 176 4.39 -22.08 5.99
N ALA A 177 3.37 -21.22 6.05
CA ALA A 177 3.29 -20.17 7.06
C ALA A 177 3.22 -20.74 8.49
N ARG A 178 2.69 -21.97 8.66
CA ARG A 178 2.71 -22.67 9.94
C ARG A 178 4.10 -23.19 10.31
N CYS A 179 4.90 -23.61 9.34
CA CYS A 179 6.27 -24.06 9.59
C CYS A 179 7.17 -22.92 10.12
N GLY A 180 7.04 -21.71 9.58
CA GLY A 180 7.79 -20.55 10.07
C GLY A 180 7.45 -20.12 11.50
N ARG A 181 6.35 -20.65 12.08
CA ARG A 181 5.97 -20.43 13.49
C ARG A 181 6.53 -21.50 14.44
N LEU A 182 7.12 -22.54 13.92
CA LEU A 182 7.70 -23.66 14.68
C LEU A 182 9.24 -23.59 14.74
N LEU A 183 9.84 -22.67 14.04
CA LEU A 183 11.27 -22.35 14.03
C LEU A 183 11.54 -21.05 14.77
#